data_e78724e961069bd7580983f1ac100832
#
_entry.id   e78724e961069bd7580983f1ac100832
#
_cell.length_a   1.000
_cell.length_b   1.000
_cell.length_c   1.000
_cell.angle_alpha   90.00
_cell.angle_beta   90.00
_cell.angle_gamma   90.00
#
_symmetry.space_group_name_H-M   'P 1'
#
loop_
_entity.id
_entity.type
_entity.pdbx_description
1 polymer ?
#
loop_
_entity_poly.entity_id
_entity_poly.type
_entity_poly.pdbx_seq_one_letter_code
_entity_poly.pdbx_strand_id
1 'polypeptide(L)'
;MFQTRIIKKQLHFKQPAGTSRGVYTTRNVWYILLTDTDNHYYGVGECAPLPALSCDDVPNYDELLAIACKNFEKTGEIDREALLPYPSILFGLETALLHFRACSLQFWHTPFSKGKAGIPINGLIWMGSFDEMYRRIEEKMQKGFRCIKLKIGAIDFEKELELLAHIRRHFTPEQIELRVDANGAFTPTDALDKLQRLSEFHLHSIEQPIRAGQWKEMSTLCASAPFPIALDEELIGINQRSRKIELLETIRPQYIILKPSLHGGISGSEEWMELAAERGIGSWITSALESNI
;
A
#
# COMPACT_ATOMS: atom_id res chain seq x y z
N MET A 1 17.09 -10.89 -27.63
CA MET A 1 17.86 -10.57 -26.38
C MET A 1 17.25 -9.31 -25.81
N PHE A 2 16.96 -9.27 -24.50
CA PHE A 2 16.41 -8.07 -23.86
C PHE A 2 17.46 -6.99 -23.68
N GLN A 3 17.00 -5.74 -23.76
CA GLN A 3 17.77 -4.53 -23.45
C GLN A 3 16.94 -3.68 -22.50
N THR A 4 17.59 -3.05 -21.54
CA THR A 4 16.95 -2.15 -20.58
C THR A 4 17.58 -0.76 -20.62
N ARG A 5 16.73 0.25 -20.45
CA ARG A 5 17.17 1.64 -20.26
C ARG A 5 16.50 2.19 -19.02
N ILE A 6 17.30 2.70 -18.09
CA ILE A 6 16.83 3.34 -16.87
C ILE A 6 16.67 4.84 -17.11
N ILE A 7 15.51 5.40 -16.77
CA ILE A 7 15.19 6.81 -16.87
C ILE A 7 14.78 7.32 -15.49
N LYS A 8 15.67 8.05 -14.82
CA LYS A 8 15.38 8.68 -13.53
C LYS A 8 14.64 9.99 -13.73
N LYS A 9 13.57 10.20 -12.98
CA LYS A 9 12.77 11.44 -12.94
C LYS A 9 12.49 11.84 -11.50
N GLN A 10 12.48 13.14 -11.25
CA GLN A 10 11.89 13.70 -10.06
C GLN A 10 10.50 14.21 -10.40
N LEU A 11 9.49 13.65 -9.76
CA LEU A 11 8.10 14.08 -9.90
C LEU A 11 7.75 15.07 -8.78
N HIS A 12 6.86 16.00 -9.08
CA HIS A 12 6.32 16.97 -8.15
C HIS A 12 4.87 16.63 -7.85
N PHE A 13 4.52 16.55 -6.57
CA PHE A 13 3.12 16.39 -6.18
C PHE A 13 2.32 17.65 -6.53
N LYS A 14 1.12 17.47 -7.07
CA LYS A 14 0.19 18.59 -7.36
C LYS A 14 -0.22 19.34 -6.09
N GLN A 15 -0.25 18.63 -4.98
CA GLN A 15 -0.46 19.14 -3.63
C GLN A 15 0.49 18.38 -2.69
N PRO A 16 1.00 19.02 -1.62
CA PRO A 16 1.85 18.33 -0.65
C PRO A 16 1.14 17.08 -0.10
N ALA A 17 1.85 15.94 -0.14
CA ALA A 17 1.33 14.67 0.33
C ALA A 17 1.70 14.48 1.80
N GLY A 18 0.76 14.77 2.71
CA GLY A 18 0.94 14.54 4.15
C GLY A 18 0.80 13.06 4.50
N THR A 19 1.86 12.48 5.06
CA THR A 19 1.90 11.09 5.51
C THR A 19 2.39 11.02 6.95
N SER A 20 2.34 9.83 7.57
CA SER A 20 2.91 9.60 8.90
C SER A 20 4.44 9.78 8.95
N ARG A 21 5.12 9.79 7.79
CA ARG A 21 6.57 10.00 7.68
C ARG A 21 6.97 11.43 7.37
N GLY A 22 6.01 12.33 7.16
CA GLY A 22 6.23 13.71 6.80
C GLY A 22 5.44 14.15 5.57
N VAL A 23 5.81 15.31 5.04
CA VAL A 23 5.14 15.89 3.88
C VAL A 23 6.05 15.77 2.66
N TYR A 24 5.59 15.03 1.66
CA TYR A 24 6.30 14.90 0.40
C TYR A 24 5.82 15.97 -0.60
N THR A 25 6.74 16.72 -1.16
CA THR A 25 6.49 17.66 -2.25
C THR A 25 7.06 17.16 -3.57
N THR A 26 8.05 16.29 -3.50
CA THR A 26 8.69 15.63 -4.64
C THR A 26 8.88 14.15 -4.37
N ARG A 27 9.07 13.37 -5.43
CA ARG A 27 9.43 11.95 -5.38
C ARG A 27 10.35 11.60 -6.54
N ASN A 28 11.42 10.87 -6.26
CA ASN A 28 12.22 10.25 -7.31
C ASN A 28 11.56 8.96 -7.77
N VAL A 29 11.56 8.75 -9.08
CA VAL A 29 11.13 7.51 -9.72
C VAL A 29 12.14 7.11 -10.78
N TRP A 30 12.28 5.81 -11.02
CA TRP A 30 13.12 5.25 -12.07
C TRP A 30 12.23 4.39 -12.96
N TYR A 31 12.11 4.77 -14.21
CA TYR A 31 11.43 3.96 -15.21
C TYR A 31 12.41 3.01 -15.87
N ILE A 32 12.04 1.74 -15.94
CA ILE A 32 12.73 0.74 -16.75
C ILE A 32 12.00 0.69 -18.09
N LEU A 33 12.67 1.09 -19.14
CA LEU A 33 12.22 0.84 -20.52
C LEU A 33 12.85 -0.47 -20.98
N LEU A 34 12.05 -1.49 -21.18
CA LEU A 34 12.43 -2.80 -21.65
C LEU A 34 12.14 -2.91 -23.14
N THR A 35 13.15 -3.33 -23.93
CA THR A 35 13.00 -3.60 -25.36
C THR A 35 13.67 -4.92 -25.69
N ASP A 36 13.41 -5.45 -26.86
CA ASP A 36 14.16 -6.58 -27.40
C ASP A 36 14.87 -6.17 -28.70
N THR A 37 16.00 -6.80 -29.01
CA THR A 37 16.89 -6.39 -30.11
C THR A 37 16.25 -6.52 -31.49
N ASP A 38 15.21 -7.35 -31.64
CA ASP A 38 14.60 -7.65 -32.95
C ASP A 38 13.26 -6.90 -33.13
N ASN A 39 12.98 -5.90 -32.29
CA ASN A 39 11.60 -5.61 -31.98
C ASN A 39 11.15 -4.19 -31.94
N HIS A 40 9.97 -4.04 -32.36
CA HIS A 40 9.20 -2.83 -32.29
C HIS A 40 8.36 -2.69 -31.00
N TYR A 41 8.49 -3.65 -30.06
CA TYR A 41 7.74 -3.68 -28.81
C TYR A 41 8.58 -3.16 -27.65
N TYR A 42 7.90 -2.60 -26.65
CA TYR A 42 8.52 -2.15 -25.43
C TYR A 42 7.65 -2.45 -24.23
N GLY A 43 8.27 -2.52 -23.07
CA GLY A 43 7.61 -2.56 -21.77
C GLY A 43 8.15 -1.45 -20.89
N VAL A 44 7.30 -0.90 -20.04
CA VAL A 44 7.69 0.11 -19.05
C VAL A 44 7.30 -0.36 -17.66
N GLY A 45 8.22 -0.25 -16.71
CA GLY A 45 7.95 -0.45 -15.29
C GLY A 45 8.47 0.72 -14.47
N GLU A 46 7.85 0.97 -13.35
CA GLU A 46 8.22 2.03 -12.41
C GLU A 46 8.82 1.44 -11.14
N CYS A 47 10.03 1.88 -10.82
CA CYS A 47 10.67 1.63 -9.54
C CYS A 47 10.59 2.92 -8.72
N ALA A 48 9.91 2.88 -7.59
CA ALA A 48 9.62 4.09 -6.85
C ALA A 48 9.65 3.84 -5.33
N PRO A 49 10.85 3.60 -4.73
CA PRO A 49 10.97 3.52 -3.29
C PRO A 49 10.49 4.82 -2.65
N LEU A 50 9.67 4.71 -1.61
CA LEU A 50 9.17 5.88 -0.88
C LEU A 50 10.16 6.23 0.23
N PRO A 51 10.72 7.46 0.24
CA PRO A 51 11.70 7.88 1.23
C PRO A 51 11.23 7.66 2.67
N ALA A 52 12.12 7.16 3.52
CA ALA A 52 11.89 6.85 4.93
C ALA A 52 10.79 5.80 5.22
N LEU A 53 10.26 5.12 4.19
CA LEU A 53 9.27 4.06 4.35
C LEU A 53 9.68 2.74 3.69
N SER A 54 10.09 2.77 2.42
CA SER A 54 10.48 1.56 1.68
C SER A 54 11.74 0.93 2.28
N CYS A 55 11.75 -0.39 2.44
CA CYS A 55 12.93 -1.10 2.94
C CYS A 55 14.12 -1.01 1.98
N ASP A 56 13.88 -0.71 0.73
CA ASP A 56 14.87 -0.49 -0.32
C ASP A 56 15.14 0.99 -0.65
N ASP A 57 14.72 1.92 0.23
CA ASP A 57 15.18 3.31 0.17
C ASP A 57 16.64 3.41 0.66
N VAL A 58 17.57 3.07 -0.19
CA VAL A 58 19.01 2.97 0.12
C VAL A 58 19.87 3.90 -0.74
N PRO A 59 21.02 4.40 -0.23
CA PRO A 59 21.85 5.39 -0.95
C PRO A 59 22.37 4.92 -2.31
N ASN A 60 22.63 3.62 -2.49
CA ASN A 60 23.16 3.01 -3.72
C ASN A 60 22.06 2.42 -4.61
N TYR A 61 20.84 2.92 -4.52
CA TYR A 61 19.69 2.41 -5.29
C TYR A 61 19.90 2.40 -6.80
N ASP A 62 20.51 3.46 -7.36
CA ASP A 62 20.83 3.56 -8.80
C ASP A 62 21.72 2.40 -9.26
N GLU A 63 22.72 2.02 -8.45
CA GLU A 63 23.67 0.92 -8.75
C GLU A 63 22.96 -0.44 -8.69
N LEU A 64 22.16 -0.66 -7.65
CA LEU A 64 21.41 -1.90 -7.46
C LEU A 64 20.41 -2.13 -8.59
N LEU A 65 19.69 -1.09 -9.00
CA LEU A 65 18.80 -1.14 -10.14
C LEU A 65 19.54 -1.46 -11.44
N ALA A 66 20.70 -0.84 -11.67
CA ALA A 66 21.52 -1.12 -12.84
C ALA A 66 22.03 -2.57 -12.87
N ILE A 67 22.43 -3.12 -11.72
CA ILE A 67 22.86 -4.51 -11.59
C ILE A 67 21.68 -5.46 -11.89
N ALA A 68 20.50 -5.21 -11.32
CA ALA A 68 19.29 -6.00 -11.56
C ALA A 68 18.91 -6.02 -13.04
N CYS A 69 18.92 -4.86 -13.71
CA CYS A 69 18.65 -4.74 -15.13
C CYS A 69 19.67 -5.53 -15.98
N LYS A 70 20.97 -5.40 -15.69
CA LYS A 70 22.01 -6.16 -16.40
C LYS A 70 21.90 -7.67 -16.22
N ASN A 71 21.53 -8.12 -15.04
CA ASN A 71 21.31 -9.55 -14.79
C ASN A 71 20.12 -10.05 -15.60
N PHE A 72 19.03 -9.30 -15.61
CA PHE A 72 17.87 -9.59 -16.44
C PHE A 72 18.21 -9.62 -17.95
N GLU A 73 18.99 -8.69 -18.46
CA GLU A 73 19.44 -8.70 -19.87
C GLU A 73 20.21 -9.96 -20.25
N LYS A 74 21.05 -10.46 -19.34
CA LYS A 74 21.86 -11.66 -19.57
C LYS A 74 21.06 -12.96 -19.55
N THR A 75 20.10 -13.06 -18.66
CA THR A 75 19.36 -14.31 -18.40
C THR A 75 18.01 -14.36 -19.09
N GLY A 76 17.38 -13.20 -19.32
CA GLY A 76 15.97 -13.08 -19.73
C GLY A 76 14.98 -13.39 -18.62
N GLU A 77 15.46 -13.61 -17.40
CA GLU A 77 14.66 -13.98 -16.24
C GLU A 77 14.88 -13.02 -15.08
N ILE A 78 13.83 -12.79 -14.29
CA ILE A 78 13.90 -11.97 -13.07
C ILE A 78 14.34 -12.89 -11.94
N ASP A 79 15.51 -12.60 -11.36
CA ASP A 79 16.01 -13.28 -10.15
C ASP A 79 15.27 -12.75 -8.91
N ARG A 80 14.11 -13.36 -8.64
CA ARG A 80 13.24 -12.93 -7.53
C ARG A 80 13.91 -13.12 -6.16
N GLU A 81 14.73 -14.16 -6.01
CA GLU A 81 15.43 -14.44 -4.74
C GLU A 81 16.44 -13.32 -4.42
N ALA A 82 17.25 -12.94 -5.38
CA ALA A 82 18.19 -11.84 -5.24
C ALA A 82 17.50 -10.48 -5.03
N LEU A 83 16.26 -10.34 -5.49
CA LEU A 83 15.48 -9.10 -5.39
C LEU A 83 14.53 -9.04 -4.19
N LEU A 84 14.49 -10.06 -3.32
CA LEU A 84 13.70 -10.01 -2.07
C LEU A 84 13.96 -8.76 -1.22
N PRO A 85 15.22 -8.25 -1.08
CA PRO A 85 15.48 -7.01 -0.35
C PRO A 85 15.03 -5.73 -1.07
N TYR A 86 14.69 -5.81 -2.36
CA TYR A 86 14.45 -4.66 -3.24
C TYR A 86 13.08 -4.72 -3.92
N PRO A 87 11.99 -4.64 -3.15
CA PRO A 87 10.63 -4.84 -3.65
C PRO A 87 10.22 -3.86 -4.75
N SER A 88 10.70 -2.61 -4.71
CA SER A 88 10.38 -1.62 -5.75
C SER A 88 11.11 -1.91 -7.07
N ILE A 89 12.32 -2.48 -7.03
CA ILE A 89 13.04 -2.93 -8.22
C ILE A 89 12.35 -4.14 -8.82
N LEU A 90 11.97 -5.10 -7.99
CA LEU A 90 11.22 -6.28 -8.42
C LEU A 90 9.90 -5.89 -9.08
N PHE A 91 9.13 -4.99 -8.46
CA PHE A 91 7.88 -4.47 -9.02
C PHE A 91 8.09 -3.83 -10.40
N GLY A 92 9.12 -2.98 -10.54
CA GLY A 92 9.43 -2.33 -11.80
C GLY A 92 9.81 -3.31 -12.92
N LEU A 93 10.65 -4.32 -12.63
CA LEU A 93 11.03 -5.34 -13.61
C LEU A 93 9.84 -6.24 -13.99
N GLU A 94 9.01 -6.66 -13.02
CA GLU A 94 7.82 -7.46 -13.28
C GLU A 94 6.81 -6.70 -14.14
N THR A 95 6.55 -5.43 -13.81
CA THR A 95 5.66 -4.58 -14.59
C THR A 95 6.16 -4.34 -15.99
N ALA A 96 7.47 -4.05 -16.17
CA ALA A 96 8.08 -3.88 -17.50
C ALA A 96 7.95 -5.14 -18.35
N LEU A 97 8.20 -6.31 -17.76
CA LEU A 97 8.11 -7.59 -18.46
C LEU A 97 6.67 -7.96 -18.82
N LEU A 98 5.71 -7.71 -17.91
CA LEU A 98 4.29 -7.92 -18.18
C LEU A 98 3.80 -7.00 -19.30
N HIS A 99 4.15 -5.70 -19.27
CA HIS A 99 3.81 -4.75 -20.32
C HIS A 99 4.41 -5.18 -21.67
N PHE A 100 5.68 -5.58 -21.68
CA PHE A 100 6.35 -6.07 -22.90
C PHE A 100 5.61 -7.29 -23.48
N ARG A 101 5.27 -8.29 -22.65
CA ARG A 101 4.60 -9.51 -23.08
C ARG A 101 3.15 -9.30 -23.55
N ALA A 102 2.45 -8.43 -22.88
CA ALA A 102 1.06 -8.10 -23.20
C ALA A 102 0.92 -7.13 -24.38
N CYS A 103 1.99 -6.45 -24.78
CA CYS A 103 1.98 -5.33 -25.75
C CYS A 103 0.94 -4.25 -25.41
N SER A 104 0.58 -4.14 -24.16
CA SER A 104 -0.42 -3.21 -23.61
C SER A 104 -0.32 -3.14 -22.09
N LEU A 105 -1.00 -2.16 -21.48
CA LEU A 105 -1.14 -2.07 -20.01
C LEU A 105 -2.28 -2.96 -19.45
N GLN A 106 -2.90 -3.80 -20.27
CA GLN A 106 -3.92 -4.75 -19.85
C GLN A 106 -3.28 -6.11 -19.52
N PHE A 107 -2.70 -6.23 -18.35
CA PHE A 107 -1.95 -7.43 -17.94
C PHE A 107 -2.86 -8.63 -17.61
N TRP A 108 -4.06 -8.36 -17.13
CA TRP A 108 -5.03 -9.38 -16.72
C TRP A 108 -6.31 -9.28 -17.55
N HIS A 109 -6.88 -10.41 -17.95
CA HIS A 109 -8.10 -10.46 -18.74
C HIS A 109 -9.38 -10.40 -17.89
N THR A 110 -9.42 -9.47 -16.92
CA THR A 110 -10.55 -9.25 -16.03
C THR A 110 -11.60 -8.33 -16.68
N PRO A 111 -12.85 -8.32 -16.19
CA PRO A 111 -13.84 -7.32 -16.62
C PRO A 111 -13.38 -5.88 -16.40
N PHE A 112 -12.64 -5.62 -15.32
CA PHE A 112 -12.07 -4.29 -15.02
C PHE A 112 -11.02 -3.87 -16.06
N SER A 113 -10.01 -4.73 -16.33
CA SER A 113 -8.97 -4.40 -17.32
C SER A 113 -9.52 -4.22 -18.74
N LYS A 114 -10.67 -4.82 -19.05
CA LYS A 114 -11.38 -4.65 -20.32
C LYS A 114 -12.36 -3.45 -20.32
N GLY A 115 -12.38 -2.65 -19.26
CA GLY A 115 -13.30 -1.51 -19.12
C GLY A 115 -14.77 -1.88 -19.03
N LYS A 116 -15.09 -3.15 -18.70
CA LYS A 116 -16.48 -3.67 -18.61
C LYS A 116 -17.09 -3.59 -17.21
N ALA A 117 -16.24 -3.37 -16.20
CA ALA A 117 -16.67 -3.21 -14.81
C ALA A 117 -15.73 -2.24 -14.08
N GLY A 118 -16.24 -1.56 -13.04
CA GLY A 118 -15.43 -0.82 -12.07
C GLY A 118 -14.89 -1.75 -10.99
N ILE A 119 -13.93 -1.24 -10.22
CA ILE A 119 -13.52 -1.83 -8.94
C ILE A 119 -13.90 -0.87 -7.81
N PRO A 120 -14.33 -1.39 -6.64
CA PRO A 120 -14.58 -0.54 -5.48
C PRO A 120 -13.28 0.14 -5.02
N ILE A 121 -13.35 1.44 -4.74
CA ILE A 121 -12.27 2.22 -4.14
C ILE A 121 -12.79 3.03 -2.97
N ASN A 122 -11.95 3.29 -1.99
CA ASN A 122 -12.29 4.20 -0.89
C ASN A 122 -11.98 5.66 -1.23
N GLY A 123 -12.78 6.58 -0.69
CA GLY A 123 -12.45 7.99 -0.61
C GLY A 123 -11.44 8.21 0.53
N LEU A 124 -10.23 8.66 0.22
CA LEU A 124 -9.21 8.92 1.23
C LEU A 124 -9.33 10.33 1.80
N ILE A 125 -9.36 10.44 3.12
CA ILE A 125 -9.23 11.68 3.88
C ILE A 125 -7.83 11.71 4.48
N TRP A 126 -6.96 12.48 3.86
CA TRP A 126 -5.58 12.65 4.31
C TRP A 126 -5.50 13.49 5.58
N MET A 127 -4.42 13.29 6.36
CA MET A 127 -4.09 14.12 7.51
C MET A 127 -4.08 15.61 7.16
N GLY A 128 -4.50 16.42 8.09
CA GLY A 128 -4.57 17.88 7.97
C GLY A 128 -5.11 18.49 9.25
N SER A 129 -5.40 19.78 9.24
CA SER A 129 -6.19 20.40 10.30
C SER A 129 -7.62 19.83 10.32
N PHE A 130 -8.33 20.00 11.45
CA PHE A 130 -9.72 19.57 11.57
C PHE A 130 -10.58 20.11 10.42
N ASP A 131 -10.49 21.40 10.11
CA ASP A 131 -11.30 22.05 9.08
C ASP A 131 -10.99 21.52 7.66
N GLU A 132 -9.71 21.21 7.38
CA GLU A 132 -9.32 20.60 6.12
C GLU A 132 -9.86 19.20 5.97
N MET A 133 -9.77 18.38 7.03
CA MET A 133 -10.28 17.03 7.04
C MET A 133 -11.81 17.01 6.91
N TYR A 134 -12.50 17.89 7.64
CA TYR A 134 -13.95 18.07 7.56
C TYR A 134 -14.39 18.40 6.13
N ARG A 135 -13.77 19.39 5.49
CA ARG A 135 -14.07 19.77 4.11
C ARG A 135 -13.83 18.62 3.13
N ARG A 136 -12.75 17.85 3.31
CA ARG A 136 -12.46 16.66 2.46
C ARG A 136 -13.51 15.57 2.65
N ILE A 137 -14.04 15.38 3.84
CA ILE A 137 -15.15 14.46 4.12
C ILE A 137 -16.37 14.88 3.31
N GLU A 138 -16.81 16.14 3.45
CA GLU A 138 -17.95 16.68 2.69
C GLU A 138 -17.79 16.46 1.17
N GLU A 139 -16.58 16.74 0.64
CA GLU A 139 -16.28 16.55 -0.77
C GLU A 139 -16.41 15.06 -1.19
N LYS A 140 -15.94 14.12 -0.39
CA LYS A 140 -16.05 12.69 -0.70
C LYS A 140 -17.49 12.19 -0.61
N MET A 141 -18.24 12.67 0.38
CA MET A 141 -19.65 12.35 0.52
C MET A 141 -20.46 12.84 -0.68
N GLN A 142 -20.25 14.09 -1.11
CA GLN A 142 -20.89 14.66 -2.30
C GLN A 142 -20.55 13.90 -3.59
N LYS A 143 -19.33 13.36 -3.69
CA LYS A 143 -18.89 12.53 -4.81
C LYS A 143 -19.46 11.10 -4.79
N GLY A 144 -20.22 10.73 -3.77
CA GLY A 144 -20.91 9.44 -3.68
C GLY A 144 -20.00 8.25 -3.35
N PHE A 145 -18.88 8.46 -2.66
CA PHE A 145 -18.07 7.35 -2.17
C PHE A 145 -18.85 6.53 -1.14
N ARG A 146 -18.82 5.21 -1.26
CA ARG A 146 -19.46 4.27 -0.34
C ARG A 146 -18.51 3.70 0.71
N CYS A 147 -17.22 3.93 0.57
CA CYS A 147 -16.20 3.63 1.56
C CYS A 147 -15.33 4.88 1.76
N ILE A 148 -15.16 5.30 2.99
CA ILE A 148 -14.29 6.43 3.36
C ILE A 148 -13.21 5.91 4.31
N LYS A 149 -11.94 6.16 3.97
CA LYS A 149 -10.79 5.90 4.84
C LYS A 149 -10.30 7.22 5.42
N LEU A 150 -10.36 7.36 6.74
CA LEU A 150 -9.91 8.54 7.47
C LEU A 150 -8.55 8.26 8.11
N LYS A 151 -7.55 9.09 7.83
CA LYS A 151 -6.28 9.08 8.55
C LYS A 151 -6.48 9.67 9.95
N ILE A 152 -6.02 8.98 10.99
CA ILE A 152 -6.12 9.40 12.40
C ILE A 152 -4.74 9.33 13.08
N GLY A 153 -4.65 9.87 14.31
CA GLY A 153 -3.41 9.89 15.09
C GLY A 153 -2.52 11.12 14.82
N ALA A 154 -3.00 12.11 14.07
CA ALA A 154 -2.25 13.33 13.75
C ALA A 154 -2.78 14.58 14.47
N ILE A 155 -4.04 14.59 14.88
CA ILE A 155 -4.68 15.66 15.62
C ILE A 155 -5.19 15.14 16.97
N ASP A 156 -5.78 16.01 17.78
CA ASP A 156 -6.39 15.59 19.04
C ASP A 156 -7.44 14.49 18.81
N PHE A 157 -7.39 13.43 19.60
CA PHE A 157 -8.22 12.24 19.43
C PHE A 157 -9.73 12.55 19.55
N GLU A 158 -10.12 13.48 20.43
CA GLU A 158 -11.52 13.90 20.54
C GLU A 158 -12.03 14.54 19.25
N LYS A 159 -11.19 15.33 18.59
CA LYS A 159 -11.51 15.91 17.29
C LYS A 159 -11.61 14.86 16.17
N GLU A 160 -10.81 13.81 16.24
CA GLU A 160 -10.93 12.67 15.31
C GLU A 160 -12.27 11.96 15.49
N LEU A 161 -12.70 11.75 16.73
CA LEU A 161 -14.03 11.21 17.03
C LEU A 161 -15.17 12.13 16.55
N GLU A 162 -15.02 13.44 16.67
CA GLU A 162 -15.99 14.41 16.13
C GLU A 162 -16.14 14.29 14.60
N LEU A 163 -15.04 14.08 13.85
CA LEU A 163 -15.09 13.85 12.41
C LEU A 163 -15.85 12.56 12.06
N LEU A 164 -15.60 11.47 12.79
CA LEU A 164 -16.33 10.22 12.61
C LEU A 164 -17.82 10.37 12.97
N ALA A 165 -18.12 11.05 14.08
CA ALA A 165 -19.48 11.35 14.48
C ALA A 165 -20.21 12.21 13.44
N HIS A 166 -19.51 13.17 12.81
CA HIS A 166 -20.07 13.95 11.71
C HIS A 166 -20.51 13.07 10.53
N ILE A 167 -19.67 12.13 10.11
CA ILE A 167 -20.04 11.19 9.03
C ILE A 167 -21.25 10.36 9.46
N ARG A 168 -21.26 9.79 10.65
CA ARG A 168 -22.33 8.92 11.16
C ARG A 168 -23.66 9.64 11.41
N ARG A 169 -23.66 10.95 11.64
CA ARG A 169 -24.90 11.75 11.70
C ARG A 169 -25.61 11.83 10.34
N HIS A 170 -24.87 11.70 9.23
CA HIS A 170 -25.42 11.83 7.88
C HIS A 170 -25.63 10.49 7.18
N PHE A 171 -24.82 9.48 7.53
CA PHE A 171 -24.82 8.18 6.88
C PHE A 171 -24.75 7.02 7.86
N THR A 172 -25.64 6.06 7.68
CA THR A 172 -25.62 4.82 8.44
C THR A 172 -24.43 3.92 8.02
N PRO A 173 -24.05 2.90 8.84
CA PRO A 173 -23.02 1.94 8.45
C PRO A 173 -23.30 1.20 7.13
N GLU A 174 -24.58 0.99 6.79
CA GLU A 174 -24.99 0.32 5.55
C GLU A 174 -24.85 1.23 4.32
N GLN A 175 -24.89 2.53 4.51
CA GLN A 175 -24.73 3.51 3.43
C GLN A 175 -23.27 3.81 3.13
N ILE A 176 -22.45 3.97 4.17
CA ILE A 176 -21.00 4.25 4.03
C ILE A 176 -20.20 3.37 4.97
N GLU A 177 -19.34 2.54 4.41
CA GLU A 177 -18.28 1.84 5.13
C GLU A 177 -17.21 2.84 5.59
N LEU A 178 -16.86 2.82 6.87
CA LEU A 178 -15.78 3.63 7.42
C LEU A 178 -14.58 2.75 7.77
N ARG A 179 -13.41 3.19 7.34
CA ARG A 179 -12.10 2.67 7.73
C ARG A 179 -11.28 3.79 8.33
N VAL A 180 -10.47 3.48 9.30
CA VAL A 180 -9.49 4.41 9.86
C VAL A 180 -8.08 3.86 9.72
N ASP A 181 -7.10 4.76 9.66
CA ASP A 181 -5.71 4.41 9.51
C ASP A 181 -4.88 5.26 10.48
N ALA A 182 -4.31 4.61 11.47
CA ALA A 182 -3.54 5.25 12.53
C ALA A 182 -2.03 5.33 12.23
N ASN A 183 -1.55 4.62 11.19
CA ASN A 183 -0.12 4.57 10.83
C ASN A 183 0.82 4.36 12.04
N GLY A 184 0.41 3.55 13.01
CA GLY A 184 1.19 3.26 14.21
C GLY A 184 1.22 4.39 15.25
N ALA A 185 0.26 5.29 15.24
CA ALA A 185 0.25 6.46 16.14
C ALA A 185 -0.11 6.11 17.60
N PHE A 186 -0.81 5.01 17.85
CA PHE A 186 -1.17 4.63 19.20
C PHE A 186 -0.03 3.91 19.91
N THR A 187 -0.04 3.97 21.24
CA THR A 187 0.87 3.15 22.05
C THR A 187 0.18 1.82 22.41
N PRO A 188 0.93 0.74 22.69
CA PRO A 188 0.33 -0.51 23.13
C PRO A 188 -0.55 -0.38 24.38
N THR A 189 -0.27 0.62 25.23
CA THR A 189 -0.98 0.85 26.49
C THR A 189 -2.31 1.58 26.32
N ASP A 190 -2.45 2.44 25.32
CA ASP A 190 -3.68 3.23 25.10
C ASP A 190 -4.50 2.74 23.89
N ALA A 191 -3.93 1.84 23.07
CA ALA A 191 -4.55 1.40 21.84
C ALA A 191 -5.92 0.75 22.07
N LEU A 192 -6.05 -0.17 23.04
CA LEU A 192 -7.31 -0.88 23.28
C LEU A 192 -8.42 0.06 23.73
N ASP A 193 -8.14 1.00 24.61
CA ASP A 193 -9.12 2.01 25.07
C ASP A 193 -9.58 2.91 23.91
N LYS A 194 -8.65 3.31 23.05
CA LYS A 194 -8.99 4.06 21.83
C LYS A 194 -9.83 3.26 20.86
N LEU A 195 -9.50 1.97 20.66
CA LEU A 195 -10.29 1.06 19.82
C LEU A 195 -11.71 0.88 20.37
N GLN A 196 -11.89 0.78 21.68
CA GLN A 196 -13.22 0.70 22.29
C GLN A 196 -14.05 1.94 21.97
N ARG A 197 -13.49 3.13 22.08
CA ARG A 197 -14.17 4.39 21.74
C ARG A 197 -14.47 4.49 20.24
N LEU A 198 -13.55 4.08 19.40
CA LEU A 198 -13.72 4.03 17.94
C LEU A 198 -14.81 3.04 17.51
N SER A 199 -15.07 1.98 18.28
CA SER A 199 -16.10 0.99 17.96
C SER A 199 -17.54 1.54 17.93
N GLU A 200 -17.79 2.65 18.61
CA GLU A 200 -19.08 3.32 18.60
C GLU A 200 -19.48 3.82 17.19
N PHE A 201 -18.51 3.99 16.31
CA PHE A 201 -18.73 4.44 14.92
C PHE A 201 -18.92 3.31 13.91
N HIS A 202 -19.06 2.06 14.35
CA HIS A 202 -19.24 0.90 13.47
C HIS A 202 -18.22 0.88 12.31
N LEU A 203 -16.93 0.89 12.67
CA LEU A 203 -15.85 0.86 11.69
C LEU A 203 -15.68 -0.53 11.10
N HIS A 204 -15.39 -0.61 9.80
CA HIS A 204 -15.01 -1.85 9.14
C HIS A 204 -13.67 -2.37 9.68
N SER A 205 -12.68 -1.50 9.80
CA SER A 205 -11.33 -1.86 10.25
C SER A 205 -10.52 -0.63 10.66
N ILE A 206 -9.49 -0.88 11.47
CA ILE A 206 -8.39 0.06 11.69
C ILE A 206 -7.11 -0.48 11.06
N GLU A 207 -6.40 0.37 10.32
CA GLU A 207 -5.10 0.06 9.75
C GLU A 207 -4.00 0.48 10.71
N GLN A 208 -3.05 -0.44 10.97
CA GLN A 208 -1.83 -0.26 11.75
C GLN A 208 -2.01 0.60 13.02
N PRO A 209 -2.71 0.13 14.06
CA PRO A 209 -2.98 0.92 15.26
C PRO A 209 -1.72 1.30 16.03
N ILE A 210 -0.77 0.38 16.20
CA ILE A 210 0.52 0.59 16.87
C ILE A 210 1.67 0.45 15.89
N ARG A 211 2.85 0.93 16.28
CA ARG A 211 4.07 0.89 15.43
C ARG A 211 4.44 -0.54 15.05
N ALA A 212 4.89 -0.73 13.82
CA ALA A 212 5.41 -1.99 13.32
C ALA A 212 6.59 -2.52 14.16
N GLY A 213 6.76 -3.84 14.16
CA GLY A 213 7.80 -4.53 14.92
C GLY A 213 7.39 -4.94 16.34
N GLN A 214 6.17 -4.66 16.77
CA GLN A 214 5.61 -5.01 18.07
C GLN A 214 4.62 -6.19 17.94
N TRP A 215 5.07 -7.31 17.41
CA TRP A 215 4.19 -8.44 17.04
C TRP A 215 3.39 -9.01 18.19
N LYS A 216 3.98 -9.08 19.38
CA LYS A 216 3.30 -9.60 20.58
C LYS A 216 2.15 -8.69 21.01
N GLU A 217 2.39 -7.39 21.06
CA GLU A 217 1.41 -6.38 21.42
C GLU A 217 0.31 -6.30 20.35
N MET A 218 0.70 -6.34 19.07
CA MET A 218 -0.24 -6.37 17.95
C MET A 218 -1.11 -7.63 17.96
N SER A 219 -0.54 -8.79 18.27
CA SER A 219 -1.27 -10.06 18.44
C SER A 219 -2.32 -9.95 19.55
N THR A 220 -1.95 -9.34 20.68
CA THR A 220 -2.87 -9.10 21.79
C THR A 220 -4.02 -8.17 21.37
N LEU A 221 -3.70 -7.12 20.63
CA LEU A 221 -4.73 -6.22 20.09
C LEU A 221 -5.64 -6.91 19.10
N CYS A 222 -5.11 -7.69 18.15
CA CYS A 222 -5.91 -8.43 17.17
C CYS A 222 -6.88 -9.42 17.85
N ALA A 223 -6.49 -10.00 18.99
CA ALA A 223 -7.34 -10.92 19.74
C ALA A 223 -8.43 -10.23 20.58
N SER A 224 -8.23 -8.97 20.99
CA SER A 224 -9.12 -8.25 21.93
C SER A 224 -9.83 -7.03 21.35
N ALA A 225 -9.46 -6.59 20.16
CA ALA A 225 -10.05 -5.43 19.50
C ALA A 225 -11.56 -5.66 19.23
N PRO A 226 -12.42 -4.63 19.43
CA PRO A 226 -13.86 -4.75 19.21
C PRO A 226 -14.26 -4.76 17.73
N PHE A 227 -13.34 -4.50 16.81
CA PHE A 227 -13.52 -4.55 15.37
C PHE A 227 -12.19 -4.89 14.69
N PRO A 228 -12.19 -5.28 13.39
CA PRO A 228 -11.03 -5.83 12.70
C PRO A 228 -9.82 -4.89 12.62
N ILE A 229 -8.62 -5.47 12.72
CA ILE A 229 -7.33 -4.80 12.49
C ILE A 229 -6.77 -5.24 11.15
N ALA A 230 -6.23 -4.26 10.39
CA ALA A 230 -5.52 -4.46 9.14
C ALA A 230 -4.05 -4.06 9.30
N LEU A 231 -3.12 -4.92 8.87
CA LEU A 231 -1.68 -4.62 8.89
C LEU A 231 -1.25 -3.97 7.57
N ASP A 232 -0.45 -2.91 7.66
CA ASP A 232 0.19 -2.21 6.54
C ASP A 232 1.71 -2.15 6.73
N GLU A 233 2.21 -1.23 7.54
CA GLU A 233 3.64 -1.04 7.76
C GLU A 233 4.33 -2.26 8.37
N GLU A 234 3.59 -3.14 9.04
CA GLU A 234 4.09 -4.39 9.59
C GLU A 234 4.67 -5.33 8.53
N LEU A 235 4.18 -5.25 7.28
CA LEU A 235 4.56 -6.13 6.19
C LEU A 235 5.84 -5.66 5.47
N ILE A 236 6.24 -4.40 5.66
CA ILE A 236 7.38 -3.80 4.95
C ILE A 236 8.69 -4.48 5.35
N GLY A 237 9.43 -4.97 4.37
CA GLY A 237 10.68 -5.71 4.57
C GLY A 237 10.51 -7.17 4.94
N ILE A 238 9.29 -7.66 5.12
CA ILE A 238 8.99 -9.08 5.35
C ILE A 238 8.76 -9.77 3.99
N ASN A 239 9.82 -10.00 3.25
CA ASN A 239 9.73 -10.48 1.87
C ASN A 239 10.01 -12.00 1.73
N GLN A 240 10.64 -12.62 2.72
CA GLN A 240 10.86 -14.08 2.72
C GLN A 240 9.58 -14.83 3.11
N ARG A 241 9.23 -15.89 2.36
CA ARG A 241 8.01 -16.68 2.58
C ARG A 241 7.88 -17.19 4.02
N SER A 242 8.95 -17.70 4.61
CA SER A 242 8.95 -18.18 6.01
C SER A 242 8.62 -17.08 7.02
N ARG A 243 9.14 -15.87 6.78
CA ARG A 243 8.86 -14.71 7.65
C ARG A 243 7.44 -14.19 7.48
N LYS A 244 6.87 -14.26 6.26
CA LYS A 244 5.46 -13.95 6.00
C LYS A 244 4.54 -14.87 6.79
N ILE A 245 4.81 -16.18 6.74
CA ILE A 245 4.07 -17.20 7.50
C ILE A 245 4.16 -16.90 9.01
N GLU A 246 5.38 -16.71 9.52
CA GLU A 246 5.63 -16.43 10.94
C GLU A 246 4.85 -15.19 11.41
N LEU A 247 4.84 -14.10 10.64
CA LEU A 247 4.10 -12.89 10.94
C LEU A 247 2.59 -13.17 11.04
N LEU A 248 2.03 -13.81 10.02
CA LEU A 248 0.58 -14.09 9.97
C LEU A 248 0.14 -15.02 11.10
N GLU A 249 0.94 -16.02 11.45
CA GLU A 249 0.64 -16.97 12.53
C GLU A 249 0.83 -16.36 13.92
N THR A 250 1.77 -15.43 14.07
CA THR A 250 2.03 -14.76 15.34
C THR A 250 0.98 -13.70 15.64
N ILE A 251 0.71 -12.81 14.68
CA ILE A 251 -0.19 -11.65 14.89
C ILE A 251 -1.65 -12.04 14.72
N ARG A 252 -1.97 -12.86 13.70
CA ARG A 252 -3.34 -13.27 13.34
C ARG A 252 -4.27 -12.08 13.11
N PRO A 253 -3.91 -11.14 12.21
CA PRO A 253 -4.77 -10.02 11.91
C PRO A 253 -6.03 -10.47 11.16
N GLN A 254 -7.04 -9.62 11.08
CA GLN A 254 -8.22 -9.89 10.26
C GLN A 254 -7.98 -9.53 8.79
N TYR A 255 -7.10 -8.54 8.55
CA TYR A 255 -6.78 -8.09 7.20
C TYR A 255 -5.29 -7.74 7.05
N ILE A 256 -4.81 -7.80 5.80
CA ILE A 256 -3.52 -7.21 5.39
C ILE A 256 -3.74 -6.27 4.20
N ILE A 257 -2.92 -5.22 4.15
CA ILE A 257 -2.96 -4.21 3.08
C ILE A 257 -1.68 -4.33 2.28
N LEU A 258 -1.84 -4.49 0.98
CA LEU A 258 -0.71 -4.75 0.08
C LEU A 258 -0.44 -3.56 -0.82
N LYS A 259 0.85 -3.23 -0.93
CA LYS A 259 1.41 -2.23 -1.83
C LYS A 259 2.53 -2.92 -2.61
N PRO A 260 2.30 -3.36 -3.85
CA PRO A 260 3.25 -4.21 -4.56
C PRO A 260 4.68 -3.66 -4.60
N SER A 261 4.85 -2.35 -4.74
CA SER A 261 6.18 -1.71 -4.69
C SER A 261 6.89 -1.79 -3.33
N LEU A 262 6.17 -2.12 -2.23
CA LEU A 262 6.72 -2.27 -0.88
C LEU A 262 6.81 -3.73 -0.41
N HIS A 263 5.98 -4.62 -0.98
CA HIS A 263 5.72 -5.95 -0.44
C HIS A 263 6.18 -7.09 -1.37
N GLY A 264 7.29 -6.87 -2.08
CA GLY A 264 7.92 -7.91 -2.90
C GLY A 264 7.42 -7.98 -4.35
N GLY A 265 7.02 -6.84 -4.93
CA GLY A 265 6.52 -6.80 -6.29
C GLY A 265 5.12 -7.39 -6.44
N ILE A 266 4.74 -7.70 -7.68
CA ILE A 266 3.48 -8.38 -8.01
C ILE A 266 3.51 -9.80 -7.43
N SER A 267 4.58 -10.56 -7.71
CA SER A 267 4.71 -11.94 -7.23
C SER A 267 4.73 -12.06 -5.70
N GLY A 268 5.40 -11.14 -5.00
CA GLY A 268 5.40 -11.11 -3.54
C GLY A 268 4.04 -10.74 -2.94
N SER A 269 3.27 -9.88 -3.63
CA SER A 269 1.90 -9.56 -3.22
C SER A 269 0.93 -10.71 -3.46
N GLU A 270 1.07 -11.44 -4.57
CA GLU A 270 0.31 -12.66 -4.84
C GLU A 270 0.58 -13.72 -3.77
N GLU A 271 1.85 -13.93 -3.39
CA GLU A 271 2.22 -14.84 -2.30
C GLU A 271 1.60 -14.41 -0.95
N TRP A 272 1.60 -13.10 -0.63
CA TRP A 272 0.93 -12.59 0.56
C TRP A 272 -0.57 -12.89 0.55
N MET A 273 -1.26 -12.68 -0.58
CA MET A 273 -2.69 -12.95 -0.72
C MET A 273 -3.00 -14.45 -0.54
N GLU A 274 -2.18 -15.33 -1.13
CA GLU A 274 -2.30 -16.79 -0.97
C GLU A 274 -2.17 -17.20 0.49
N LEU A 275 -1.07 -16.80 1.14
CA LEU A 275 -0.79 -17.13 2.55
C LEU A 275 -1.84 -16.58 3.52
N ALA A 276 -2.36 -15.38 3.25
CA ALA A 276 -3.44 -14.77 4.03
C ALA A 276 -4.74 -15.55 3.85
N ALA A 277 -5.12 -15.88 2.61
CA ALA A 277 -6.33 -16.63 2.30
C ALA A 277 -6.35 -18.03 2.94
N GLU A 278 -5.22 -18.75 2.93
CA GLU A 278 -5.06 -20.04 3.62
C GLU A 278 -5.37 -19.96 5.12
N ARG A 279 -5.24 -18.76 5.72
CA ARG A 279 -5.46 -18.49 7.15
C ARG A 279 -6.76 -17.75 7.45
N GLY A 280 -7.63 -17.57 6.44
CA GLY A 280 -8.88 -16.83 6.58
C GLY A 280 -8.69 -15.33 6.80
N ILE A 281 -7.51 -14.78 6.44
CA ILE A 281 -7.18 -13.37 6.55
C ILE A 281 -7.53 -12.68 5.24
N GLY A 282 -8.34 -11.61 5.30
CA GLY A 282 -8.69 -10.82 4.13
C GLY A 282 -7.52 -9.92 3.65
N SER A 283 -7.55 -9.53 2.40
CA SER A 283 -6.54 -8.63 1.83
C SER A 283 -7.12 -7.65 0.83
N TRP A 284 -6.48 -6.51 0.67
CA TRP A 284 -6.72 -5.61 -0.47
C TRP A 284 -5.43 -4.91 -0.88
N ILE A 285 -5.42 -4.44 -2.13
CA ILE A 285 -4.27 -3.74 -2.72
C ILE A 285 -4.55 -2.23 -2.71
N THR A 286 -3.52 -1.46 -2.40
CA THR A 286 -3.50 0.00 -2.49
C THR A 286 -2.17 0.47 -3.08
N SER A 287 -1.97 1.79 -3.19
CA SER A 287 -0.72 2.36 -3.72
C SER A 287 0.18 2.90 -2.61
N ALA A 288 1.48 3.01 -2.93
CA ALA A 288 2.49 3.74 -2.15
C ALA A 288 2.88 5.06 -2.86
N LEU A 289 1.90 5.77 -3.39
CA LEU A 289 2.07 7.04 -4.10
C LEU A 289 2.89 6.91 -5.39
N GLU A 290 2.87 5.75 -6.04
CA GLU A 290 3.45 5.56 -7.37
C GLU A 290 2.81 6.53 -8.38
N SER A 291 3.46 6.71 -9.55
CA SER A 291 2.88 7.52 -10.61
C SER A 291 1.77 6.75 -11.35
N ASN A 292 1.80 6.67 -12.64
CA ASN A 292 0.72 6.07 -13.43
C ASN A 292 1.20 4.96 -14.38
N ILE A 293 2.30 4.32 -14.00
CA ILE A 293 2.82 3.12 -14.70
C ILE A 293 2.64 1.89 -13.83
#